data_28e3b37aee7c918f42dbbe2f1029a3fe
#
_entry.id   28e3b37aee7c918f42dbbe2f1029a3fe
#
_cell.length_a   1.000
_cell.length_b   1.000
_cell.length_c   1.000
_cell.angle_alpha   90.00
_cell.angle_beta   90.00
_cell.angle_gamma   90.00
#
_symmetry.space_group_name_H-M   'P 1'
#
loop_
_entity.id
_entity.type
_entity.pdbx_description
1 polymer ?
#
loop_
_entity_poly.entity_id
_entity_poly.type
_entity_poly.pdbx_seq_one_letter_code
_entity_poly.pdbx_strand_id
1 'polypeptide(L)'
;MYYGERFNSISHLVGASLALVGGAVLITMAAMEGGAARIASYSVYSGTLFILYLASTLYHSFPGRAKTFFRVVDHQAIYLLIAGTYTPIAVVALNSAGGWWLLGGVWFMAIFGMVLDAVRRTGPRIGSLILYVAMGWCCVLALDSLLVVLSPASITWLFVGGVFYTSGIVFYVLDSWYPWCHGIWHLFVLAGSISHYFAILLL
;
A
#
# COMPACT_ATOMS: atom_id res chain seq x y z
N MET A 1 -15.35 -17.18 -4.69
CA MET A 1 -15.75 -16.54 -3.41
C MET A 1 -16.63 -17.54 -2.65
N TYR A 2 -16.22 -17.99 -1.47
CA TYR A 2 -17.03 -18.91 -0.68
C TYR A 2 -17.71 -18.19 0.48
N TYR A 3 -18.67 -18.87 1.10
CA TYR A 3 -19.50 -18.30 2.16
C TYR A 3 -18.64 -17.83 3.33
N GLY A 4 -18.92 -16.66 3.88
CA GLY A 4 -18.17 -16.01 4.95
C GLY A 4 -17.05 -15.08 4.50
N GLU A 5 -16.50 -15.23 3.28
CA GLU A 5 -15.39 -14.41 2.74
C GLU A 5 -15.85 -13.47 1.62
N ARG A 6 -17.15 -13.46 1.28
CA ARG A 6 -17.66 -12.70 0.12
C ARG A 6 -17.43 -11.22 0.25
N PHE A 7 -17.66 -10.65 1.43
CA PHE A 7 -17.45 -9.22 1.66
C PHE A 7 -15.98 -8.83 1.46
N ASN A 8 -15.06 -9.61 2.05
CA ASN A 8 -13.62 -9.38 1.95
C ASN A 8 -13.14 -9.46 0.48
N SER A 9 -13.60 -10.48 -0.23
CA SER A 9 -13.27 -10.65 -1.64
C SER A 9 -13.85 -9.55 -2.53
N ILE A 10 -15.13 -9.17 -2.34
CA ILE A 10 -15.79 -8.15 -3.17
C ILE A 10 -15.21 -6.76 -2.91
N SER A 11 -14.97 -6.39 -1.65
CA SER A 11 -14.41 -5.08 -1.31
C SER A 11 -13.05 -4.87 -1.98
N HIS A 12 -12.17 -5.88 -1.96
CA HIS A 12 -10.86 -5.77 -2.61
C HIS A 12 -10.92 -5.99 -4.13
N LEU A 13 -11.91 -6.70 -4.68
CA LEU A 13 -12.16 -6.71 -6.12
C LEU A 13 -12.52 -5.31 -6.65
N VAL A 14 -13.36 -4.58 -5.90
CA VAL A 14 -13.63 -3.17 -6.21
C VAL A 14 -12.35 -2.36 -6.13
N GLY A 15 -11.52 -2.57 -5.09
CA GLY A 15 -10.21 -1.94 -4.97
C GLY A 15 -9.28 -2.24 -6.16
N ALA A 16 -9.22 -3.49 -6.62
CA ALA A 16 -8.44 -3.87 -7.80
C ALA A 16 -8.92 -3.17 -9.08
N SER A 17 -10.24 -3.09 -9.26
CA SER A 17 -10.83 -2.39 -10.41
C SER A 17 -10.51 -0.89 -10.38
N LEU A 18 -10.64 -0.25 -9.22
CA LEU A 18 -10.29 1.16 -9.03
C LEU A 18 -8.78 1.40 -9.21
N ALA A 19 -7.93 0.49 -8.72
CA ALA A 19 -6.48 0.57 -8.89
C ALA A 19 -6.07 0.48 -10.37
N LEU A 20 -6.74 -0.38 -11.15
CA LEU A 20 -6.48 -0.51 -12.58
C LEU A 20 -6.86 0.77 -13.33
N VAL A 21 -8.07 1.29 -13.09
CA VAL A 21 -8.55 2.54 -13.74
C VAL A 21 -7.71 3.73 -13.30
N GLY A 22 -7.48 3.89 -11.98
CA GLY A 22 -6.68 4.98 -11.43
C GLY A 22 -5.23 4.91 -11.88
N GLY A 23 -4.65 3.71 -11.97
CA GLY A 23 -3.31 3.50 -12.50
C GLY A 23 -3.19 3.90 -13.96
N ALA A 24 -4.18 3.55 -14.78
CA ALA A 24 -4.21 3.99 -16.18
C ALA A 24 -4.25 5.53 -16.29
N VAL A 25 -5.05 6.19 -15.44
CA VAL A 25 -5.11 7.67 -15.40
C VAL A 25 -3.74 8.25 -15.04
N LEU A 26 -3.12 7.79 -13.93
CA LEU A 26 -1.81 8.30 -13.46
C LEU A 26 -0.72 8.12 -14.52
N ILE A 27 -0.64 6.92 -15.13
CA ILE A 27 0.39 6.62 -16.14
C ILE A 27 0.17 7.46 -17.41
N THR A 28 -1.10 7.67 -17.81
CA THR A 28 -1.44 8.52 -18.97
C THR A 28 -1.04 9.98 -18.70
N MET A 29 -1.37 10.52 -17.52
CA MET A 29 -0.96 11.88 -17.13
C MET A 29 0.58 12.01 -17.12
N ALA A 30 1.27 11.04 -16.52
CA ALA A 30 2.73 11.01 -16.52
C ALA A 30 3.33 10.98 -17.93
N ALA A 31 2.70 10.25 -18.86
CA ALA A 31 3.13 10.19 -20.26
C ALA A 31 2.88 11.52 -21.00
N MET A 32 1.78 12.21 -20.70
CA MET A 32 1.46 13.53 -21.28
C MET A 32 2.39 14.63 -20.77
N GLU A 33 2.76 14.62 -19.50
CA GLU A 33 3.70 15.56 -18.89
C GLU A 33 5.16 15.26 -19.30
N GLY A 34 5.44 14.01 -19.63
CA GLY A 34 6.77 13.55 -20.03
C GLY A 34 7.68 13.18 -18.86
N GLY A 35 8.81 12.53 -19.22
CA GLY A 35 9.81 12.11 -18.23
C GLY A 35 9.70 10.63 -17.84
N ALA A 36 10.71 9.84 -18.28
CA ALA A 36 10.74 8.39 -18.03
C ALA A 36 10.68 8.05 -16.54
N ALA A 37 11.30 8.84 -15.67
CA ALA A 37 11.31 8.63 -14.23
C ALA A 37 9.90 8.77 -13.62
N ARG A 38 9.11 9.76 -14.06
CA ARG A 38 7.73 9.94 -13.63
C ARG A 38 6.87 8.76 -14.07
N ILE A 39 6.93 8.39 -15.35
CA ILE A 39 6.17 7.23 -15.87
C ILE A 39 6.52 5.96 -15.10
N ALA A 40 7.82 5.69 -14.91
CA ALA A 40 8.27 4.50 -14.17
C ALA A 40 7.78 4.49 -12.72
N SER A 41 7.89 5.61 -12.00
CA SER A 41 7.49 5.70 -10.60
C SER A 41 5.97 5.54 -10.41
N TYR A 42 5.16 6.15 -11.28
CA TYR A 42 3.70 5.97 -11.26
C TYR A 42 3.29 4.56 -11.65
N SER A 43 4.02 3.92 -12.57
CA SER A 43 3.80 2.51 -12.93
C SER A 43 4.12 1.57 -11.76
N VAL A 44 5.19 1.82 -11.01
CA VAL A 44 5.53 1.05 -9.79
C VAL A 44 4.42 1.17 -8.75
N TYR A 45 3.98 2.40 -8.43
CA TYR A 45 2.89 2.62 -7.48
C TYR A 45 1.61 1.91 -7.93
N SER A 46 1.16 2.15 -9.16
CA SER A 46 -0.08 1.58 -9.70
C SER A 46 -0.03 0.05 -9.74
N GLY A 47 1.11 -0.51 -10.13
CA GLY A 47 1.34 -1.95 -10.17
C GLY A 47 1.28 -2.58 -8.77
N THR A 48 1.93 -1.98 -7.79
CA THR A 48 1.91 -2.50 -6.40
C THR A 48 0.53 -2.38 -5.77
N LEU A 49 -0.20 -1.30 -6.04
CA LEU A 49 -1.59 -1.11 -5.60
C LEU A 49 -2.52 -2.18 -6.18
N PHE A 50 -2.42 -2.43 -7.49
CA PHE A 50 -3.21 -3.45 -8.17
C PHE A 50 -2.86 -4.86 -7.65
N ILE A 51 -1.58 -5.18 -7.48
CA ILE A 51 -1.11 -6.48 -6.98
C ILE A 51 -1.67 -6.73 -5.57
N LEU A 52 -1.66 -5.74 -4.67
CA LEU A 52 -2.22 -5.88 -3.33
C LEU A 52 -3.70 -6.28 -3.39
N TYR A 53 -4.52 -5.52 -4.11
CA TYR A 53 -5.95 -5.77 -4.17
C TYR A 53 -6.29 -7.08 -4.89
N LEU A 54 -5.55 -7.40 -5.96
CA LEU A 54 -5.74 -8.67 -6.67
C LEU A 54 -5.36 -9.86 -5.78
N ALA A 55 -4.21 -9.82 -5.11
CA ALA A 55 -3.75 -10.88 -4.22
C ALA A 55 -4.75 -11.13 -3.09
N SER A 56 -5.25 -10.05 -2.47
CA SER A 56 -6.25 -10.14 -1.41
C SER A 56 -7.58 -10.68 -1.92
N THR A 57 -8.07 -10.23 -3.07
CA THR A 57 -9.26 -10.79 -3.72
C THR A 57 -9.13 -12.30 -3.94
N LEU A 58 -7.98 -12.75 -4.44
CA LEU A 58 -7.72 -14.18 -4.70
C LEU A 58 -7.59 -14.96 -3.38
N TYR A 59 -6.92 -14.41 -2.37
CA TYR A 59 -6.84 -15.01 -1.03
C TYR A 59 -8.23 -15.29 -0.44
N HIS A 60 -9.16 -14.33 -0.55
CA HIS A 60 -10.52 -14.47 -0.05
C HIS A 60 -11.48 -15.20 -1.00
N SER A 61 -11.05 -15.51 -2.22
CA SER A 61 -11.87 -16.22 -3.21
C SER A 61 -11.63 -17.73 -3.23
N PHE A 62 -10.41 -18.19 -2.96
CA PHE A 62 -10.02 -19.59 -3.12
C PHE A 62 -9.92 -20.32 -1.78
N PRO A 63 -10.36 -21.60 -1.71
CA PRO A 63 -10.14 -22.48 -0.56
C PRO A 63 -8.83 -23.30 -0.68
N GLY A 64 -8.48 -24.03 0.38
CA GLY A 64 -7.42 -25.03 0.37
C GLY A 64 -6.02 -24.48 0.11
N ARG A 65 -5.23 -25.21 -0.71
CA ARG A 65 -3.83 -24.86 -1.00
C ARG A 65 -3.68 -23.48 -1.69
N ALA A 66 -4.62 -23.13 -2.57
CA ALA A 66 -4.62 -21.84 -3.23
C ALA A 66 -4.80 -20.70 -2.21
N LYS A 67 -5.69 -20.85 -1.23
CA LYS A 67 -5.84 -19.89 -0.12
C LYS A 67 -4.51 -19.69 0.62
N THR A 68 -3.81 -20.77 0.94
CA THR A 68 -2.53 -20.70 1.65
C THR A 68 -1.47 -19.95 0.83
N PHE A 69 -1.40 -20.19 -0.47
CA PHE A 69 -0.50 -19.50 -1.38
C PHE A 69 -0.83 -18.00 -1.46
N PHE A 70 -2.09 -17.67 -1.79
CA PHE A 70 -2.49 -16.27 -1.93
C PHE A 70 -2.45 -15.50 -0.62
N ARG A 71 -2.62 -16.15 0.54
CA ARG A 71 -2.38 -15.50 1.84
C ARG A 71 -0.95 -14.97 1.96
N VAL A 72 0.04 -15.75 1.51
CA VAL A 72 1.43 -15.30 1.53
C VAL A 72 1.61 -14.10 0.59
N VAL A 73 1.09 -14.19 -0.63
CA VAL A 73 1.20 -13.10 -1.62
C VAL A 73 0.50 -11.83 -1.14
N ASP A 74 -0.71 -11.94 -0.58
CA ASP A 74 -1.48 -10.84 0.00
C ASP A 74 -0.68 -10.08 1.07
N HIS A 75 -0.09 -10.81 2.00
CA HIS A 75 0.72 -10.21 3.05
C HIS A 75 2.02 -9.57 2.52
N GLN A 76 2.68 -10.20 1.55
CA GLN A 76 3.87 -9.64 0.92
C GLN A 76 3.56 -8.37 0.13
N ALA A 77 2.37 -8.30 -0.47
CA ALA A 77 1.93 -7.16 -1.25
C ALA A 77 1.77 -5.87 -0.40
N ILE A 78 1.58 -5.99 0.92
CA ILE A 78 1.53 -4.82 1.82
C ILE A 78 2.89 -4.09 1.83
N TYR A 79 4.00 -4.83 1.97
CA TYR A 79 5.35 -4.25 1.89
C TYR A 79 5.58 -3.56 0.54
N LEU A 80 5.18 -4.22 -0.55
CA LEU A 80 5.31 -3.69 -1.90
C LEU A 80 4.49 -2.41 -2.09
N LEU A 81 3.24 -2.37 -1.58
CA LEU A 81 2.42 -1.16 -1.69
C LEU A 81 3.02 0.01 -0.91
N ILE A 82 3.50 -0.23 0.33
CA ILE A 82 4.13 0.83 1.11
C ILE A 82 5.33 1.40 0.33
N ALA A 83 6.26 0.56 -0.11
CA ALA A 83 7.43 1.01 -0.86
C ALA A 83 7.05 1.63 -2.22
N GLY A 84 6.06 1.07 -2.90
CA GLY A 84 5.51 1.59 -4.15
C GLY A 84 4.92 2.99 -4.00
N THR A 85 4.24 3.26 -2.87
CA THR A 85 3.68 4.59 -2.56
C THR A 85 4.77 5.65 -2.38
N TYR A 86 5.89 5.30 -1.76
CA TYR A 86 7.03 6.21 -1.62
C TYR A 86 7.72 6.50 -2.95
N THR A 87 7.64 5.61 -3.93
CA THR A 87 8.38 5.72 -5.19
C THR A 87 8.08 7.01 -5.95
N PRO A 88 6.83 7.39 -6.27
CA PRO A 88 6.57 8.67 -6.94
C PRO A 88 6.89 9.88 -6.06
N ILE A 89 6.65 9.82 -4.75
CA ILE A 89 6.97 10.91 -3.83
C ILE A 89 8.48 11.21 -3.84
N ALA A 90 9.32 10.18 -3.76
CA ALA A 90 10.77 10.34 -3.73
C ALA A 90 11.34 10.76 -5.09
N VAL A 91 10.83 10.16 -6.19
CA VAL A 91 11.38 10.36 -7.55
C VAL A 91 10.88 11.65 -8.18
N VAL A 92 9.61 12.01 -7.96
CA VAL A 92 8.98 13.16 -8.62
C VAL A 92 9.00 14.40 -7.73
N ALA A 93 8.54 14.28 -6.48
CA ALA A 93 8.42 15.43 -5.60
C ALA A 93 9.74 15.80 -4.94
N LEU A 94 10.40 14.87 -4.26
CA LEU A 94 11.65 15.18 -3.56
C LEU A 94 12.82 15.35 -4.52
N ASN A 95 12.95 14.47 -5.51
CA ASN A 95 13.99 14.46 -6.56
C ASN A 95 15.37 14.99 -6.09
N SER A 96 15.82 14.59 -4.91
CA SER A 96 17.01 15.06 -4.22
C SER A 96 17.75 13.89 -3.57
N ALA A 97 18.95 14.14 -3.04
CA ALA A 97 19.70 13.12 -2.30
C ALA A 97 18.85 12.54 -1.14
N GLY A 98 18.11 13.39 -0.40
CA GLY A 98 17.20 12.94 0.67
C GLY A 98 16.07 12.03 0.18
N GLY A 99 15.48 12.32 -0.98
CA GLY A 99 14.47 11.47 -1.61
C GLY A 99 15.01 10.09 -1.99
N TRP A 100 16.20 10.02 -2.54
CA TRP A 100 16.85 8.74 -2.88
C TRP A 100 17.20 7.89 -1.65
N TRP A 101 17.67 8.51 -0.56
CA TRP A 101 17.91 7.79 0.71
C TRP A 101 16.61 7.28 1.33
N LEU A 102 15.54 8.07 1.30
CA LEU A 102 14.22 7.63 1.76
C LEU A 102 13.73 6.45 0.93
N LEU A 103 13.79 6.55 -0.40
CA LEU A 103 13.39 5.48 -1.32
C LEU A 103 14.17 4.19 -1.07
N GLY A 104 15.50 4.29 -1.03
CA GLY A 104 16.38 3.13 -0.77
C GLY A 104 16.10 2.50 0.59
N GLY A 105 15.91 3.31 1.64
CA GLY A 105 15.61 2.84 2.99
C GLY A 105 14.27 2.09 3.06
N VAL A 106 13.21 2.65 2.46
CA VAL A 106 11.87 2.01 2.49
C VAL A 106 11.85 0.73 1.64
N TRP A 107 12.48 0.70 0.46
CA TRP A 107 12.60 -0.53 -0.33
C TRP A 107 13.46 -1.59 0.37
N PHE A 108 14.55 -1.18 1.04
CA PHE A 108 15.34 -2.11 1.86
C PHE A 108 14.50 -2.72 2.98
N MET A 109 13.74 -1.90 3.73
CA MET A 109 12.84 -2.39 4.77
C MET A 109 11.75 -3.30 4.21
N ALA A 110 11.20 -3.01 3.02
CA ALA A 110 10.23 -3.85 2.34
C ALA A 110 10.82 -5.24 2.05
N ILE A 111 11.97 -5.30 1.38
CA ILE A 111 12.65 -6.56 1.04
C ILE A 111 13.01 -7.33 2.32
N PHE A 112 13.57 -6.65 3.31
CA PHE A 112 13.90 -7.26 4.60
C PHE A 112 12.66 -7.87 5.28
N GLY A 113 11.55 -7.14 5.33
CA GLY A 113 10.29 -7.63 5.91
C GLY A 113 9.72 -8.82 5.14
N MET A 114 9.76 -8.77 3.81
CA MET A 114 9.32 -9.87 2.95
C MET A 114 10.14 -11.13 3.18
N VAL A 115 11.46 -11.02 3.27
CA VAL A 115 12.35 -12.16 3.56
C VAL A 115 12.10 -12.69 4.97
N LEU A 116 11.97 -11.81 5.95
CA LEU A 116 11.70 -12.20 7.34
C LEU A 116 10.38 -12.96 7.45
N ASP A 117 9.31 -12.51 6.80
CA ASP A 117 8.01 -13.20 6.79
C ASP A 117 8.06 -14.53 6.04
N ALA A 118 8.85 -14.62 4.97
CA ALA A 118 9.03 -15.86 4.21
C ALA A 118 9.77 -16.93 5.04
N VAL A 119 10.70 -16.52 5.89
CA VAL A 119 11.45 -17.43 6.78
C VAL A 119 10.62 -17.81 8.02
N ARG A 120 9.91 -16.86 8.61
CA ARG A 120 9.06 -17.04 9.79
C ARG A 120 7.67 -17.55 9.40
N ARG A 121 7.55 -18.78 8.94
CA ARG A 121 6.30 -19.35 8.41
C ARG A 121 5.16 -19.48 9.43
N THR A 122 5.42 -19.34 10.73
CA THR A 122 4.46 -19.55 11.83
C THR A 122 4.68 -18.51 12.94
N GLY A 123 3.61 -18.17 13.66
CA GLY A 123 3.65 -17.25 14.81
C GLY A 123 2.87 -15.97 14.62
N PRO A 124 2.74 -15.15 15.67
CA PRO A 124 2.02 -13.89 15.61
C PRO A 124 2.75 -12.87 14.70
N ARG A 125 1.98 -12.14 13.90
CA ARG A 125 2.50 -11.19 12.89
C ARG A 125 2.79 -9.80 13.46
N ILE A 126 2.99 -9.69 14.78
CA ILE A 126 3.25 -8.41 15.46
C ILE A 126 4.48 -7.71 14.85
N GLY A 127 5.55 -8.47 14.56
CA GLY A 127 6.75 -7.90 13.93
C GLY A 127 6.48 -7.29 12.55
N SER A 128 5.66 -7.96 11.72
CA SER A 128 5.25 -7.45 10.41
C SER A 128 4.43 -6.16 10.55
N LEU A 129 3.48 -6.12 11.51
CA LEU A 129 2.67 -4.93 11.76
C LEU A 129 3.52 -3.74 12.20
N ILE A 130 4.46 -3.96 13.12
CA ILE A 130 5.41 -2.91 13.56
C ILE A 130 6.20 -2.39 12.37
N LEU A 131 6.68 -3.30 11.51
CA LEU A 131 7.45 -2.91 10.33
C LEU A 131 6.61 -2.14 9.31
N TYR A 132 5.34 -2.54 9.07
CA TYR A 132 4.42 -1.79 8.21
C TYR A 132 4.20 -0.35 8.73
N VAL A 133 3.96 -0.19 10.04
CA VAL A 133 3.80 1.13 10.65
C VAL A 133 5.09 1.94 10.54
N ALA A 134 6.23 1.35 10.89
CA ALA A 134 7.53 2.03 10.79
C ALA A 134 7.81 2.50 9.36
N MET A 135 7.60 1.63 8.36
CA MET A 135 7.74 1.99 6.95
C MET A 135 6.75 3.09 6.53
N GLY A 136 5.47 2.95 6.90
CA GLY A 136 4.43 3.92 6.52
C GLY A 136 4.70 5.33 7.05
N TRP A 137 5.32 5.45 8.23
CA TRP A 137 5.65 6.74 8.85
C TRP A 137 7.08 7.23 8.59
N CYS A 138 7.88 6.54 7.74
CA CYS A 138 9.20 7.02 7.34
C CYS A 138 9.17 8.41 6.66
N CYS A 139 8.03 8.84 6.10
CA CYS A 139 7.85 10.17 5.53
C CYS A 139 8.12 11.30 6.55
N VAL A 140 7.95 11.03 7.85
CA VAL A 140 8.25 12.00 8.93
C VAL A 140 9.72 12.39 8.93
N LEU A 141 10.64 11.49 8.52
CA LEU A 141 12.07 11.79 8.42
C LEU A 141 12.41 12.80 7.31
N ALA A 142 11.50 12.98 6.35
CA ALA A 142 11.63 13.95 5.26
C ALA A 142 10.55 15.05 5.33
N LEU A 143 9.89 15.21 6.48
CA LEU A 143 8.71 16.07 6.62
C LEU A 143 8.99 17.52 6.19
N ASP A 144 10.09 18.10 6.64
CA ASP A 144 10.46 19.50 6.28
C ASP A 144 10.59 19.66 4.75
N SER A 145 11.21 18.68 4.09
CA SER A 145 11.34 18.69 2.64
C SER A 145 9.99 18.51 1.94
N LEU A 146 9.14 17.63 2.46
CA LEU A 146 7.80 17.38 1.91
C LEU A 146 6.90 18.62 2.04
N LEU A 147 6.97 19.32 3.17
CA LEU A 147 6.21 20.57 3.41
C LEU A 147 6.60 21.70 2.45
N VAL A 148 7.82 21.68 1.93
CA VAL A 148 8.31 22.66 0.95
C VAL A 148 7.86 22.33 -0.48
N VAL A 149 7.86 21.03 -0.85
CA VAL A 149 7.67 20.63 -2.25
C VAL A 149 6.24 20.19 -2.59
N LEU A 150 5.47 19.72 -1.61
CA LEU A 150 4.11 19.27 -1.83
C LEU A 150 3.09 20.36 -1.60
N SER A 151 2.00 20.31 -2.37
CA SER A 151 0.85 21.17 -2.11
C SER A 151 0.20 20.84 -0.76
N PRO A 152 -0.44 21.80 -0.07
CA PRO A 152 -1.17 21.52 1.17
C PRO A 152 -2.22 20.41 1.02
N ALA A 153 -2.85 20.31 -0.15
CA ALA A 153 -3.82 19.26 -0.44
C ALA A 153 -3.15 17.88 -0.52
N SER A 154 -2.00 17.76 -1.21
CA SER A 154 -1.25 16.49 -1.29
C SER A 154 -0.80 16.02 0.09
N ILE A 155 -0.28 16.93 0.94
CA ILE A 155 0.11 16.62 2.32
C ILE A 155 -1.10 16.15 3.14
N THR A 156 -2.24 16.85 3.01
CA THR A 156 -3.47 16.46 3.73
C THR A 156 -3.89 15.06 3.35
N TRP A 157 -3.94 14.73 2.07
CA TRP A 157 -4.29 13.40 1.60
C TRP A 157 -3.30 12.32 2.04
N LEU A 158 -2.00 12.65 2.03
CA LEU A 158 -0.95 11.73 2.50
C LEU A 158 -1.14 11.40 3.99
N PHE A 159 -1.36 12.44 4.81
CA PHE A 159 -1.58 12.26 6.25
C PHE A 159 -2.89 11.51 6.56
N VAL A 160 -3.99 11.87 5.89
CA VAL A 160 -5.29 11.19 6.03
C VAL A 160 -5.16 9.70 5.69
N GLY A 161 -4.44 9.37 4.62
CA GLY A 161 -4.17 7.98 4.25
C GLY A 161 -3.39 7.22 5.32
N GLY A 162 -2.34 7.84 5.88
CA GLY A 162 -1.56 7.27 6.99
C GLY A 162 -2.42 7.01 8.23
N VAL A 163 -3.34 7.93 8.56
CA VAL A 163 -4.30 7.77 9.67
C VAL A 163 -5.25 6.61 9.40
N PHE A 164 -5.82 6.48 8.19
CA PHE A 164 -6.69 5.36 7.84
C PHE A 164 -5.95 4.02 7.98
N TYR A 165 -4.78 3.86 7.39
CA TYR A 165 -4.01 2.62 7.49
C TYR A 165 -3.67 2.28 8.94
N THR A 166 -3.22 3.26 9.74
CA THR A 166 -2.82 3.03 11.13
C THR A 166 -4.02 2.69 12.00
N SER A 167 -5.13 3.43 11.88
CA SER A 167 -6.36 3.16 12.63
C SER A 167 -6.98 1.82 12.27
N GLY A 168 -6.87 1.43 11.01
CA GLY A 168 -7.36 0.13 10.53
C GLY A 168 -6.70 -1.06 11.22
N ILE A 169 -5.44 -0.93 11.67
CA ILE A 169 -4.71 -2.01 12.36
C ILE A 169 -5.48 -2.49 13.61
N VAL A 170 -6.23 -1.62 14.28
CA VAL A 170 -7.06 -2.00 15.42
C VAL A 170 -8.04 -3.10 15.02
N PHE A 171 -8.70 -2.94 13.86
CA PHE A 171 -9.65 -3.93 13.35
C PHE A 171 -8.95 -5.21 12.87
N TYR A 172 -7.75 -5.09 12.30
CA TYR A 172 -6.93 -6.25 11.94
C TYR A 172 -6.54 -7.09 13.17
N VAL A 173 -6.20 -6.46 14.29
CA VAL A 173 -5.86 -7.17 15.53
C VAL A 173 -7.10 -7.79 16.17
N LEU A 174 -8.25 -7.10 16.10
CA LEU A 174 -9.52 -7.57 16.66
C LEU A 174 -10.16 -8.70 15.85
N ASP A 175 -9.73 -8.96 14.62
CA ASP A 175 -10.34 -9.97 13.76
C ASP A 175 -10.21 -11.41 14.32
N SER A 176 -9.22 -11.63 15.18
CA SER A 176 -9.04 -12.91 15.90
C SER A 176 -10.18 -13.21 16.90
N TRP A 177 -10.87 -12.18 17.37
CA TRP A 177 -12.02 -12.30 18.30
C TRP A 177 -13.35 -12.05 17.58
N TYR A 178 -13.36 -11.17 16.60
CA TYR A 178 -14.55 -10.72 15.87
C TYR A 178 -14.31 -10.80 14.37
N PRO A 179 -14.72 -11.90 13.69
CA PRO A 179 -14.42 -12.13 12.26
C PRO A 179 -14.87 -11.01 11.32
N TRP A 180 -15.91 -10.26 11.67
CA TRP A 180 -16.39 -9.11 10.88
C TRP A 180 -15.43 -7.92 10.90
N CYS A 181 -14.51 -7.85 11.89
CA CYS A 181 -13.50 -6.80 11.95
C CYS A 181 -12.54 -6.86 10.73
N HIS A 182 -12.29 -8.04 10.16
CA HIS A 182 -11.47 -8.17 8.97
C HIS A 182 -12.05 -7.40 7.77
N GLY A 183 -13.38 -7.46 7.59
CA GLY A 183 -14.05 -6.67 6.55
C GLY A 183 -13.94 -5.16 6.78
N ILE A 184 -13.99 -4.70 8.03
CA ILE A 184 -13.76 -3.28 8.36
C ILE A 184 -12.31 -2.90 8.06
N TRP A 185 -11.34 -3.74 8.42
CA TRP A 185 -9.94 -3.55 8.03
C TRP A 185 -9.79 -3.29 6.53
N HIS A 186 -10.47 -4.08 5.67
CA HIS A 186 -10.47 -3.88 4.22
C HIS A 186 -10.97 -2.50 3.80
N LEU A 187 -12.02 -1.97 4.46
CA LEU A 187 -12.52 -0.63 4.18
C LEU A 187 -11.52 0.47 4.57
N PHE A 188 -10.82 0.29 5.69
CA PHE A 188 -9.75 1.21 6.10
C PHE A 188 -8.57 1.19 5.11
N VAL A 189 -8.19 0.01 4.60
CA VAL A 189 -7.17 -0.13 3.56
C VAL A 189 -7.60 0.58 2.27
N LEU A 190 -8.86 0.41 1.85
CA LEU A 190 -9.42 1.13 0.70
C LEU A 190 -9.38 2.64 0.88
N ALA A 191 -9.84 3.15 2.03
CA ALA A 191 -9.85 4.58 2.32
C ALA A 191 -8.42 5.16 2.35
N GLY A 192 -7.47 4.43 2.95
CA GLY A 192 -6.05 4.79 2.94
C GLY A 192 -5.47 4.85 1.52
N SER A 193 -5.77 3.83 0.70
CA SER A 193 -5.30 3.78 -0.70
C SER A 193 -5.90 4.90 -1.56
N ILE A 194 -7.19 5.18 -1.40
CA ILE A 194 -7.85 6.30 -2.11
C ILE A 194 -7.21 7.63 -1.71
N SER A 195 -6.95 7.83 -0.41
CA SER A 195 -6.29 9.04 0.06
C SER A 195 -4.88 9.19 -0.51
N HIS A 196 -4.07 8.14 -0.48
CA HIS A 196 -2.72 8.17 -1.06
C HIS A 196 -2.74 8.31 -2.59
N TYR A 197 -3.74 7.75 -3.28
CA TYR A 197 -3.93 7.96 -4.71
C TYR A 197 -4.10 9.45 -5.04
N PHE A 198 -4.97 10.16 -4.28
CA PHE A 198 -5.14 11.60 -4.47
C PHE A 198 -3.89 12.40 -4.08
N ALA A 199 -3.14 11.97 -3.07
CA ALA A 199 -1.86 12.61 -2.75
C ALA A 199 -0.87 12.52 -3.92
N ILE A 200 -0.79 11.36 -4.59
CA ILE A 200 0.09 11.12 -5.74
C ILE A 200 -0.43 11.80 -7.01
N LEU A 201 -1.74 11.85 -7.21
CA LEU A 201 -2.36 12.55 -8.35
C LEU A 201 -2.04 14.06 -8.35
N LEU A 202 -1.76 14.62 -7.19
CA LEU A 202 -1.46 16.04 -6.99
C LEU A 202 0.06 16.35 -7.01
N LEU A 203 0.94 15.37 -7.36
CA LEU A 203 2.38 15.58 -7.57
C LEU A 203 2.65 16.20 -8.93
#